data_d6cc025e852005cc246be5a14e1efd02
#
_entry.id   d6cc025e852005cc246be5a14e1efd02
#
_cell.length_a   1.000
_cell.length_b   1.000
_cell.length_c   1.000
_cell.angle_alpha   90.00
_cell.angle_beta   90.00
_cell.angle_gamma   90.00
#
_symmetry.space_group_name_H-M   'P 1'
#
loop_
_entity.id
_entity.type
_entity.pdbx_description
1 polymer ?
#
loop_
_entity_poly.entity_id
_entity_poly.type
_entity_poly.pdbx_seq_one_letter_code
_entity_poly.pdbx_strand_id
1 'polypeptide(L)'
;GYWVYNIPGIAPHVDRIRIMAYDYTVRSIGPIAPIDWVRANVEHAVTVMDPAKLQIGVPTYGRARTRTKPGGSYRLSGVCPSKNGSASERRAYRSATSMAAVTAAKVPALLERYGLTEADVRWDPVRQESSFRYTKNVDWTDSSGTPQTCQAKRQVNFVGPDGVLARTQLVGEYGLNAAALWTIGGENPAQWPGIRGYAQSLAPAEAVVAIAVTPAAVFGQPTSIAGGVTFNGAPVPDVPVTVEFQPTGSGEWQALQVAASGPDGAVAFQVLLPSSGRVRLTVPETAGIAASQSPTAEVAVGATVSAKAKTKKVSSGAPIRVRVIVRPAQAKQKVILQVLKKGTWRKVKGARTNAKGRVTIKAKAQKAKKRWTYRVVSRAKGGLAPGVSQEFVIRVKKR
;
A
#
# COMPACT_ATOMS: atom_id res chain seq x y z
N GLY A 1 8.45 -42.61 0.89
CA GLY A 1 7.21 -42.13 1.48
C GLY A 1 6.05 -42.33 0.52
N TYR A 2 4.92 -42.78 1.02
CA TYR A 2 3.70 -42.89 0.19
C TYR A 2 3.13 -41.48 -0.01
N TRP A 3 3.16 -40.97 -1.24
CA TRP A 3 2.52 -39.72 -1.62
C TRP A 3 1.04 -40.06 -1.92
N VAL A 4 0.16 -39.68 -0.99
CA VAL A 4 -1.28 -39.92 -1.14
C VAL A 4 -1.90 -38.93 -2.14
N TYR A 5 -1.28 -37.75 -2.31
CA TYR A 5 -1.82 -36.69 -3.15
C TYR A 5 -0.84 -36.33 -4.28
N ASN A 6 -1.34 -36.35 -5.51
CA ASN A 6 -0.63 -35.82 -6.67
C ASN A 6 -0.89 -34.32 -6.74
N ILE A 7 -0.11 -33.52 -5.97
CA ILE A 7 -0.26 -32.06 -5.91
C ILE A 7 -0.18 -31.42 -7.31
N PRO A 8 0.80 -31.73 -8.18
CA PRO A 8 0.85 -31.17 -9.53
C PRO A 8 -0.41 -31.46 -10.36
N GLY A 9 -0.98 -32.66 -10.21
CA GLY A 9 -2.20 -33.05 -10.90
C GLY A 9 -3.46 -32.38 -10.35
N ILE A 10 -3.50 -32.02 -9.07
CA ILE A 10 -4.63 -31.35 -8.40
C ILE A 10 -4.60 -29.84 -8.62
N ALA A 11 -3.42 -29.23 -8.62
CA ALA A 11 -3.23 -27.78 -8.63
C ALA A 11 -3.98 -27.02 -9.74
N PRO A 12 -4.12 -27.52 -10.99
CA PRO A 12 -4.91 -26.86 -12.03
C PRO A 12 -6.42 -26.81 -11.75
N HIS A 13 -6.93 -27.72 -10.91
CA HIS A 13 -8.36 -27.90 -10.67
C HIS A 13 -8.87 -27.29 -9.37
N VAL A 14 -8.00 -26.61 -8.61
CA VAL A 14 -8.34 -26.00 -7.32
C VAL A 14 -7.85 -24.56 -7.25
N ASP A 15 -8.58 -23.73 -6.53
CA ASP A 15 -8.18 -22.34 -6.25
C ASP A 15 -7.12 -22.27 -5.16
N ARG A 16 -7.15 -23.18 -4.19
CA ARG A 16 -6.26 -23.18 -3.03
C ARG A 16 -6.01 -24.59 -2.49
N ILE A 17 -4.79 -24.81 -1.99
CA ILE A 17 -4.44 -26.00 -1.19
C ILE A 17 -3.92 -25.55 0.16
N ARG A 18 -4.46 -26.13 1.24
CA ARG A 18 -4.01 -25.89 2.60
C ARG A 18 -3.14 -27.01 3.09
N ILE A 19 -1.90 -26.71 3.44
CA ILE A 19 -0.95 -27.67 4.00
C ILE A 19 -1.21 -27.79 5.49
N MET A 20 -1.60 -28.95 5.97
CA MET A 20 -1.80 -29.22 7.41
C MET A 20 -0.46 -29.63 8.05
N ALA A 21 0.45 -28.65 8.17
CA ALA A 21 1.79 -28.86 8.74
C ALA A 21 1.76 -28.82 10.28
N TYR A 22 1.00 -29.72 10.89
CA TYR A 22 0.90 -29.89 12.35
C TYR A 22 0.67 -31.37 12.70
N ASP A 23 0.57 -31.68 14.00
CA ASP A 23 0.47 -33.05 14.52
C ASP A 23 1.74 -33.89 14.28
N TYR A 24 2.91 -33.23 14.25
CA TYR A 24 4.20 -33.91 14.10
C TYR A 24 4.39 -35.05 15.09
N THR A 25 4.10 -34.82 16.37
CA THR A 25 4.19 -35.82 17.43
C THR A 25 2.81 -36.19 17.96
N VAL A 26 2.27 -37.33 17.53
CA VAL A 26 0.94 -37.77 17.90
C VAL A 26 0.94 -38.73 19.10
N ARG A 27 1.90 -39.66 19.16
CA ARG A 27 1.88 -40.76 20.16
C ARG A 27 2.77 -40.60 21.36
N SER A 28 3.75 -39.69 21.33
CA SER A 28 4.70 -39.43 22.41
C SER A 28 4.65 -37.97 22.87
N ILE A 29 5.47 -37.61 23.87
CA ILE A 29 5.74 -36.21 24.22
C ILE A 29 6.67 -35.64 23.14
N GLY A 30 6.30 -34.50 22.60
CA GLY A 30 7.11 -33.83 21.57
C GLY A 30 6.38 -32.63 20.98
N PRO A 31 7.00 -31.97 20.00
CA PRO A 31 6.45 -30.79 19.37
C PRO A 31 5.19 -31.11 18.55
N ILE A 32 4.38 -30.08 18.35
CA ILE A 32 3.13 -30.17 17.58
C ILE A 32 3.40 -29.88 16.10
N ALA A 33 4.24 -28.91 15.80
CA ALA A 33 4.57 -28.43 14.46
C ALA A 33 5.95 -27.76 14.47
N PRO A 34 7.08 -28.50 14.71
CA PRO A 34 8.40 -27.88 14.81
C PRO A 34 8.71 -27.08 13.55
N ILE A 35 9.25 -25.84 13.72
CA ILE A 35 9.35 -24.87 12.61
C ILE A 35 10.21 -25.37 11.44
N ASP A 36 11.27 -26.12 11.71
CA ASP A 36 12.14 -26.73 10.72
C ASP A 36 11.37 -27.72 9.82
N TRP A 37 10.55 -28.58 10.43
CA TRP A 37 9.71 -29.51 9.70
C TRP A 37 8.59 -28.80 8.93
N VAL A 38 7.95 -27.76 9.53
CA VAL A 38 6.94 -26.95 8.84
C VAL A 38 7.54 -26.27 7.62
N ARG A 39 8.73 -25.67 7.77
CA ARG A 39 9.48 -25.04 6.69
C ARG A 39 9.78 -26.00 5.55
N ALA A 40 10.32 -27.18 5.86
CA ALA A 40 10.62 -28.21 4.85
C ALA A 40 9.38 -28.65 4.06
N ASN A 41 8.19 -28.70 4.70
CA ASN A 41 6.94 -28.97 3.99
C ASN A 41 6.53 -27.82 3.05
N VAL A 42 6.72 -26.57 3.47
CA VAL A 42 6.44 -25.40 2.63
C VAL A 42 7.42 -25.33 1.46
N GLU A 43 8.72 -25.49 1.72
CA GLU A 43 9.76 -25.52 0.68
C GLU A 43 9.46 -26.56 -0.39
N HIS A 44 9.06 -27.76 0.01
CA HIS A 44 8.65 -28.76 -0.96
C HIS A 44 7.39 -28.33 -1.73
N ALA A 45 6.37 -27.79 -1.05
CA ALA A 45 5.11 -27.44 -1.69
C ALA A 45 5.26 -26.35 -2.76
N VAL A 46 6.10 -25.34 -2.53
CA VAL A 46 6.33 -24.26 -3.51
C VAL A 46 7.10 -24.72 -4.75
N THR A 47 7.75 -25.89 -4.72
CA THR A 47 8.36 -26.47 -5.92
C THR A 47 7.36 -27.15 -6.84
N VAL A 48 6.18 -27.49 -6.34
CA VAL A 48 5.19 -28.30 -7.07
C VAL A 48 3.85 -27.60 -7.30
N MET A 49 3.69 -26.40 -6.75
CA MET A 49 2.48 -25.59 -6.91
C MET A 49 2.80 -24.10 -6.76
N ASP A 50 2.04 -23.27 -7.46
CA ASP A 50 2.09 -21.81 -7.33
C ASP A 50 1.89 -21.40 -5.87
N PRO A 51 2.85 -20.69 -5.23
CA PRO A 51 2.73 -20.21 -3.86
C PRO A 51 1.46 -19.40 -3.60
N ALA A 52 0.97 -18.63 -4.58
CA ALA A 52 -0.25 -17.84 -4.48
C ALA A 52 -1.52 -18.68 -4.30
N LYS A 53 -1.46 -20.00 -4.56
CA LYS A 53 -2.53 -20.95 -4.29
C LYS A 53 -2.31 -21.75 -3.00
N LEU A 54 -1.16 -21.65 -2.35
CA LEU A 54 -0.84 -22.38 -1.14
C LEU A 54 -1.22 -21.62 0.13
N GLN A 55 -1.78 -22.34 1.09
CA GLN A 55 -2.05 -21.86 2.45
C GLN A 55 -1.36 -22.76 3.46
N ILE A 56 -0.80 -22.17 4.52
CA ILE A 56 -0.24 -22.95 5.62
C ILE A 56 -1.24 -23.06 6.79
N GLY A 57 -1.48 -24.27 7.27
CA GLY A 57 -2.21 -24.53 8.50
C GLY A 57 -1.34 -24.30 9.71
N VAL A 58 -1.78 -23.44 10.62
CA VAL A 58 -1.06 -23.07 11.85
C VAL A 58 -1.85 -23.53 13.05
N PRO A 59 -1.31 -24.42 13.91
CA PRO A 59 -2.04 -24.93 15.08
C PRO A 59 -2.08 -23.90 16.20
N THR A 60 -3.23 -23.78 16.86
CA THR A 60 -3.46 -22.96 18.04
C THR A 60 -3.73 -23.83 19.27
N TYR A 61 -3.02 -24.95 19.35
CA TYR A 61 -3.21 -25.94 20.42
C TYR A 61 -1.91 -26.67 20.76
N GLY A 62 -2.03 -27.52 21.75
CA GLY A 62 -1.00 -28.42 22.20
C GLY A 62 -1.57 -29.71 22.77
N ARG A 63 -0.70 -30.52 23.35
CA ARG A 63 -1.05 -31.82 23.96
C ARG A 63 -0.41 -31.97 25.31
N ALA A 64 -1.23 -32.32 26.31
CA ALA A 64 -0.80 -32.71 27.64
C ALA A 64 -0.63 -34.23 27.70
N ARG A 65 0.56 -34.70 28.09
CA ARG A 65 0.84 -36.12 28.28
C ARG A 65 1.55 -36.41 29.53
N THR A 66 1.36 -37.61 30.08
CA THR A 66 2.11 -38.08 31.23
C THR A 66 3.51 -38.49 30.79
N ARG A 67 4.52 -37.96 31.49
CA ARG A 67 5.92 -38.25 31.20
C ARG A 67 6.22 -39.73 31.48
N THR A 68 7.15 -40.28 30.73
CA THR A 68 7.64 -41.65 30.90
C THR A 68 9.03 -41.67 31.55
N LYS A 69 9.37 -42.79 32.22
CA LYS A 69 10.74 -43.14 32.61
C LYS A 69 11.47 -43.78 31.41
N PRO A 70 12.79 -43.88 31.44
CA PRO A 70 13.48 -44.84 30.59
C PRO A 70 12.82 -46.22 30.72
N GLY A 71 12.61 -46.92 29.63
CA GLY A 71 11.85 -48.20 29.63
C GLY A 71 10.36 -48.03 29.44
N GLY A 72 9.81 -46.79 29.23
CA GLY A 72 8.44 -46.57 28.73
C GLY A 72 7.35 -46.50 29.81
N SER A 73 7.62 -46.83 31.07
CA SER A 73 6.62 -46.72 32.15
C SER A 73 6.32 -45.26 32.45
N TYR A 74 5.05 -44.94 32.80
CA TYR A 74 4.64 -43.60 33.16
C TYR A 74 5.26 -43.14 34.48
N ARG A 75 5.57 -41.85 34.58
CA ARG A 75 6.06 -41.20 35.82
C ARG A 75 4.86 -40.92 36.72
N LEU A 76 4.46 -41.96 37.45
CA LEU A 76 3.42 -41.91 38.47
C LEU A 76 4.05 -42.05 39.85
N SER A 77 3.41 -41.49 40.89
CA SER A 77 3.80 -41.58 42.31
C SER A 77 2.56 -41.59 43.22
N GLY A 78 2.70 -42.03 44.47
CA GLY A 78 1.59 -42.33 45.35
C GLY A 78 0.96 -43.69 45.03
N VAL A 79 -0.24 -43.92 45.55
CA VAL A 79 -0.98 -45.16 45.25
C VAL A 79 -1.71 -44.97 43.93
N CYS A 80 -1.24 -45.65 42.91
CA CYS A 80 -1.76 -45.47 41.56
C CYS A 80 -2.57 -46.65 41.07
N PRO A 81 -3.69 -46.42 40.33
CA PRO A 81 -4.60 -47.44 39.88
C PRO A 81 -3.96 -48.35 38.84
N SER A 82 -4.39 -49.58 38.75
CA SER A 82 -3.94 -50.56 37.75
C SER A 82 -4.68 -50.37 36.43
N LYS A 83 -3.99 -50.55 35.31
CA LYS A 83 -4.61 -50.61 34.00
C LYS A 83 -5.53 -51.84 33.81
N ASN A 84 -5.27 -52.92 34.57
CA ASN A 84 -5.97 -54.19 34.50
C ASN A 84 -6.90 -54.42 35.70
N GLY A 85 -7.09 -53.41 36.56
CA GLY A 85 -7.92 -53.51 37.76
C GLY A 85 -9.41 -53.36 37.48
N SER A 86 -10.19 -53.02 38.51
CA SER A 86 -11.62 -52.74 38.46
C SER A 86 -12.00 -51.66 37.45
N ALA A 87 -13.28 -51.49 37.17
CA ALA A 87 -13.75 -50.44 36.28
C ALA A 87 -13.37 -49.02 36.71
N SER A 88 -13.40 -48.75 38.06
CA SER A 88 -12.99 -47.51 38.67
C SER A 88 -11.48 -47.29 38.53
N GLU A 89 -10.65 -48.30 38.81
CA GLU A 89 -9.20 -48.24 38.61
C GLU A 89 -8.82 -47.96 37.15
N ARG A 90 -9.42 -48.66 36.22
CA ARG A 90 -9.18 -48.45 34.78
C ARG A 90 -9.54 -47.01 34.35
N ARG A 91 -10.63 -46.44 34.91
CA ARG A 91 -11.01 -45.01 34.67
C ARG A 91 -9.97 -44.06 35.24
N ALA A 92 -9.57 -44.29 36.48
CA ALA A 92 -8.54 -43.48 37.14
C ALA A 92 -7.19 -43.61 36.45
N TYR A 93 -6.78 -44.80 36.03
CA TYR A 93 -5.57 -45.01 35.23
C TYR A 93 -5.60 -44.25 33.90
N ARG A 94 -6.73 -44.29 33.18
CA ARG A 94 -6.90 -43.46 31.97
C ARG A 94 -6.83 -41.97 32.30
N SER A 95 -7.44 -41.50 33.39
CA SER A 95 -7.35 -40.11 33.79
C SER A 95 -5.92 -39.67 34.08
N ALA A 96 -5.10 -40.57 34.66
CA ALA A 96 -3.69 -40.30 34.92
C ALA A 96 -2.82 -40.29 33.64
N THR A 97 -3.11 -41.18 32.67
CA THR A 97 -2.17 -41.51 31.60
C THR A 97 -2.57 -41.04 30.22
N SER A 98 -3.85 -40.79 29.92
CA SER A 98 -4.34 -40.42 28.62
C SER A 98 -3.85 -39.01 28.18
N MET A 99 -3.67 -38.90 26.87
CA MET A 99 -3.43 -37.59 26.24
C MET A 99 -4.67 -36.71 26.39
N ALA A 100 -4.45 -35.44 26.63
CA ALA A 100 -5.47 -34.41 26.54
C ALA A 100 -5.04 -33.31 25.58
N ALA A 101 -5.94 -32.88 24.69
CA ALA A 101 -5.74 -31.70 23.87
C ALA A 101 -5.86 -30.44 24.76
N VAL A 102 -5.02 -29.46 24.51
CA VAL A 102 -4.99 -28.17 25.23
C VAL A 102 -4.94 -27.07 24.17
N THR A 103 -6.01 -26.30 24.04
CA THR A 103 -5.99 -25.11 23.17
C THR A 103 -5.09 -24.03 23.77
N ALA A 104 -4.47 -23.21 22.95
CA ALA A 104 -3.62 -22.11 23.39
C ALA A 104 -4.38 -21.13 24.30
N ALA A 105 -5.67 -20.90 24.02
CA ALA A 105 -6.57 -20.10 24.86
C ALA A 105 -6.71 -20.61 26.31
N LYS A 106 -6.59 -21.92 26.52
CA LYS A 106 -6.75 -22.57 27.85
C LYS A 106 -5.44 -22.65 28.65
N VAL A 107 -4.31 -22.30 28.05
CA VAL A 107 -3.01 -22.41 28.73
C VAL A 107 -2.94 -21.53 29.98
N PRO A 108 -3.34 -20.24 30.00
CA PRO A 108 -3.29 -19.42 31.20
C PRO A 108 -4.08 -20.03 32.36
N ALA A 109 -5.32 -20.44 32.12
CA ALA A 109 -6.15 -21.08 33.15
C ALA A 109 -5.58 -22.43 33.64
N LEU A 110 -4.86 -23.16 32.77
CA LEU A 110 -4.20 -24.39 33.14
C LEU A 110 -2.96 -24.14 34.03
N LEU A 111 -2.19 -23.09 33.74
CA LEU A 111 -1.08 -22.66 34.57
C LEU A 111 -1.58 -22.28 35.96
N GLU A 112 -2.56 -21.40 36.06
CA GLU A 112 -3.19 -20.98 37.30
C GLU A 112 -3.70 -22.17 38.11
N ARG A 113 -4.42 -23.09 37.49
CA ARG A 113 -4.96 -24.30 38.13
C ARG A 113 -3.90 -25.13 38.84
N TYR A 114 -2.68 -25.15 38.35
CA TYR A 114 -1.58 -25.93 38.92
C TYR A 114 -0.55 -25.08 39.68
N GLY A 115 -0.88 -23.81 39.98
CA GLY A 115 -0.03 -22.89 40.72
C GLY A 115 1.24 -22.52 39.95
N LEU A 116 1.15 -22.47 38.62
CA LEU A 116 2.22 -22.09 37.71
C LEU A 116 1.97 -20.69 37.14
N THR A 117 3.01 -20.10 36.62
CA THR A 117 3.01 -18.80 35.92
C THR A 117 3.62 -18.88 34.54
N GLU A 118 3.59 -17.80 33.80
CA GLU A 118 4.30 -17.72 32.47
C GLU A 118 5.80 -17.96 32.60
N ALA A 119 6.41 -17.70 33.76
CA ALA A 119 7.84 -18.00 34.03
C ALA A 119 8.16 -19.51 34.01
N ASP A 120 7.15 -20.36 34.25
CA ASP A 120 7.28 -21.82 34.18
C ASP A 120 7.19 -22.36 32.73
N VAL A 121 6.77 -21.51 31.79
CA VAL A 121 6.69 -21.86 30.38
C VAL A 121 8.08 -21.75 29.74
N ARG A 122 8.53 -22.82 29.12
CA ARG A 122 9.81 -22.91 28.45
C ARG A 122 9.63 -22.77 26.94
N TRP A 123 10.30 -21.81 26.36
CA TRP A 123 10.42 -21.66 24.91
C TRP A 123 11.56 -22.55 24.38
N ASP A 124 11.30 -23.25 23.29
CA ASP A 124 12.32 -23.96 22.51
C ASP A 124 12.63 -23.15 21.26
N PRO A 125 13.81 -22.48 21.19
CA PRO A 125 14.15 -21.61 20.05
C PRO A 125 14.42 -22.39 18.75
N VAL A 126 14.75 -23.67 18.84
CA VAL A 126 14.98 -24.51 17.65
C VAL A 126 13.67 -24.94 17.01
N ARG A 127 12.71 -25.36 17.84
CA ARG A 127 11.39 -25.81 17.36
C ARG A 127 10.37 -24.70 17.29
N GLN A 128 10.66 -23.56 17.94
CA GLN A 128 9.78 -22.40 18.11
C GLN A 128 8.39 -22.82 18.64
N GLU A 129 8.44 -23.59 19.74
CA GLU A 129 7.28 -24.04 20.50
C GLU A 129 7.49 -23.87 21.99
N SER A 130 6.37 -23.86 22.72
CA SER A 130 6.37 -23.72 24.17
C SER A 130 6.04 -25.04 24.87
N SER A 131 6.54 -25.18 26.09
CA SER A 131 6.19 -26.33 26.94
C SER A 131 6.25 -25.96 28.42
N PHE A 132 5.45 -26.66 29.22
CA PHE A 132 5.54 -26.60 30.67
C PHE A 132 5.22 -27.95 31.30
N ARG A 133 5.54 -28.11 32.57
CA ARG A 133 5.36 -29.35 33.34
C ARG A 133 4.52 -29.09 34.58
N TYR A 134 3.67 -30.05 34.94
CA TYR A 134 2.83 -29.98 36.13
C TYR A 134 2.59 -31.37 36.70
N THR A 135 2.08 -31.43 37.95
CA THR A 135 1.63 -32.64 38.56
C THR A 135 0.11 -32.67 38.63
N LYS A 136 -0.51 -33.68 38.06
CA LYS A 136 -1.94 -33.91 38.10
C LYS A 136 -2.23 -34.92 39.18
N ASN A 137 -3.02 -34.54 40.23
CA ASN A 137 -3.57 -35.48 41.16
C ASN A 137 -4.80 -36.17 40.56
N VAL A 138 -4.89 -37.47 40.74
CA VAL A 138 -6.02 -38.29 40.35
C VAL A 138 -6.48 -39.07 41.54
N ASP A 139 -7.58 -38.61 42.15
CA ASP A 139 -8.19 -39.27 43.29
C ASP A 139 -9.07 -40.40 42.77
N TRP A 140 -9.04 -41.52 43.47
CA TRP A 140 -9.76 -42.71 43.15
C TRP A 140 -10.01 -43.57 44.41
N THR A 141 -10.90 -44.53 44.33
CA THR A 141 -11.22 -45.43 45.46
C THR A 141 -10.79 -46.84 45.07
N ASP A 142 -10.04 -47.46 45.95
CA ASP A 142 -9.58 -48.84 45.76
C ASP A 142 -10.70 -49.87 45.97
N SER A 143 -10.38 -51.16 45.80
CA SER A 143 -11.35 -52.26 45.94
C SER A 143 -11.85 -52.45 47.36
N SER A 144 -11.15 -51.94 48.38
CA SER A 144 -11.56 -51.95 49.79
C SER A 144 -12.41 -50.73 50.16
N GLY A 145 -12.71 -49.81 49.23
CA GLY A 145 -13.43 -48.57 49.51
C GLY A 145 -12.56 -47.45 50.02
N THR A 146 -11.24 -47.61 50.11
CA THR A 146 -10.31 -46.62 50.65
C THR A 146 -9.96 -45.55 49.60
N PRO A 147 -10.10 -44.23 49.95
CA PRO A 147 -9.67 -43.16 49.06
C PRO A 147 -8.14 -43.16 48.86
N GLN A 148 -7.73 -43.05 47.61
CA GLN A 148 -6.33 -43.04 47.16
C GLN A 148 -6.05 -41.86 46.24
N THR A 149 -4.80 -41.38 46.23
CA THR A 149 -4.35 -40.35 45.28
C THR A 149 -3.14 -40.80 44.51
N CYS A 150 -3.24 -40.77 43.17
CA CYS A 150 -2.16 -41.00 42.25
C CYS A 150 -1.68 -39.67 41.66
N GLN A 151 -0.40 -39.38 41.72
CA GLN A 151 0.20 -38.20 41.12
C GLN A 151 0.81 -38.55 39.76
N ALA A 152 0.32 -37.92 38.71
CA ALA A 152 0.86 -38.06 37.36
C ALA A 152 1.73 -36.84 36.96
N LYS A 153 3.00 -37.08 36.66
CA LYS A 153 3.93 -36.03 36.18
C LYS A 153 3.64 -35.75 34.71
N ARG A 154 3.03 -34.62 34.39
CA ARG A 154 2.55 -34.24 33.03
C ARG A 154 3.46 -33.22 32.38
N GLN A 155 3.41 -33.19 31.04
CA GLN A 155 4.01 -32.13 30.27
C GLN A 155 3.04 -31.72 29.16
N VAL A 156 2.92 -30.40 28.93
CA VAL A 156 2.24 -29.82 27.78
C VAL A 156 3.31 -29.35 26.79
N ASN A 157 3.14 -29.72 25.54
CA ASN A 157 3.82 -29.05 24.40
C ASN A 157 2.75 -28.36 23.60
N PHE A 158 2.95 -27.11 23.21
CA PHE A 158 1.94 -26.31 22.52
C PHE A 158 2.57 -25.21 21.65
N VAL A 159 1.82 -24.77 20.63
CA VAL A 159 2.18 -23.60 19.85
C VAL A 159 1.54 -22.38 20.50
N GLY A 160 2.34 -21.58 21.18
CA GLY A 160 1.94 -20.31 21.80
C GLY A 160 1.99 -19.14 20.81
N PRO A 161 1.74 -17.90 21.28
CA PRO A 161 1.69 -16.70 20.44
C PRO A 161 2.89 -16.52 19.51
N ASP A 162 4.11 -16.62 20.04
CA ASP A 162 5.34 -16.48 19.25
C ASP A 162 5.52 -17.60 18.21
N GLY A 163 5.11 -18.82 18.61
CA GLY A 163 5.11 -19.96 17.69
C GLY A 163 4.10 -19.83 16.55
N VAL A 164 2.93 -19.25 16.81
CA VAL A 164 1.93 -18.91 15.80
C VAL A 164 2.49 -17.84 14.84
N LEU A 165 3.09 -16.78 15.40
CA LEU A 165 3.70 -15.72 14.59
C LEU A 165 4.80 -16.26 13.68
N ALA A 166 5.72 -17.06 14.21
CA ALA A 166 6.81 -17.65 13.45
C ALA A 166 6.34 -18.47 12.24
N ARG A 167 5.25 -19.23 12.40
CA ARG A 167 4.67 -19.99 11.30
C ARG A 167 3.90 -19.11 10.32
N THR A 168 3.26 -18.04 10.80
CA THR A 168 2.57 -17.06 9.96
C THR A 168 3.57 -16.29 9.09
N GLN A 169 4.79 -16.04 9.57
CA GLN A 169 5.85 -15.36 8.83
C GLN A 169 6.30 -16.12 7.57
N LEU A 170 6.12 -17.44 7.52
CA LEU A 170 6.38 -18.21 6.31
C LEU A 170 5.48 -17.79 5.14
N VAL A 171 4.34 -17.14 5.39
CA VAL A 171 3.46 -16.63 4.34
C VAL A 171 4.19 -15.61 3.47
N GLY A 172 4.80 -14.59 4.05
CA GLY A 172 5.56 -13.59 3.30
C GLY A 172 6.90 -14.12 2.80
N GLU A 173 7.57 -14.96 3.60
CA GLU A 173 8.87 -15.52 3.23
C GLU A 173 8.81 -16.36 1.93
N TYR A 174 7.72 -17.12 1.73
CA TYR A 174 7.54 -18.00 0.58
C TYR A 174 6.46 -17.51 -0.41
N GLY A 175 5.90 -16.32 -0.22
CA GLY A 175 4.86 -15.76 -1.09
C GLY A 175 3.56 -16.55 -1.07
N LEU A 176 3.21 -17.20 0.06
CA LEU A 176 2.00 -17.99 0.17
C LEU A 176 0.74 -17.12 0.18
N ASN A 177 -0.40 -17.70 -0.19
CA ASN A 177 -1.68 -17.00 -0.19
C ASN A 177 -2.14 -16.56 1.20
N ALA A 178 -2.01 -17.43 2.22
CA ALA A 178 -2.47 -17.14 3.59
C ALA A 178 -1.97 -18.15 4.63
N ALA A 179 -2.12 -17.79 5.91
CA ALA A 179 -2.12 -18.71 7.04
C ALA A 179 -3.55 -19.02 7.47
N ALA A 180 -3.81 -20.28 7.82
CA ALA A 180 -5.10 -20.75 8.33
C ALA A 180 -4.93 -21.30 9.74
N LEU A 181 -5.48 -20.63 10.73
CA LEU A 181 -5.38 -21.04 12.13
C LEU A 181 -6.29 -22.24 12.39
N TRP A 182 -5.78 -23.27 13.04
CA TRP A 182 -6.52 -24.44 13.48
C TRP A 182 -6.46 -24.56 15.01
N THR A 183 -7.54 -24.32 15.72
CA THR A 183 -8.93 -24.10 15.26
C THR A 183 -9.49 -22.81 15.87
N ILE A 184 -10.53 -22.26 15.27
CA ILE A 184 -11.30 -21.13 15.79
C ILE A 184 -11.74 -21.39 17.24
N GLY A 185 -11.53 -20.42 18.15
CA GLY A 185 -11.77 -20.51 19.58
C GLY A 185 -10.65 -21.21 20.36
N GLY A 186 -9.59 -21.65 19.67
CA GLY A 186 -8.38 -22.20 20.27
C GLY A 186 -7.27 -21.17 20.48
N GLU A 187 -7.43 -19.97 19.95
CA GLU A 187 -6.41 -18.93 19.88
C GLU A 187 -6.17 -18.27 21.25
N ASN A 188 -4.89 -18.06 21.57
CA ASN A 188 -4.52 -17.14 22.65
C ASN A 188 -4.60 -15.70 22.09
N PRO A 189 -5.39 -14.79 22.71
CA PRO A 189 -5.52 -13.41 22.22
C PRO A 189 -4.20 -12.65 22.09
N ALA A 190 -3.18 -13.01 22.86
CA ALA A 190 -1.85 -12.40 22.80
C ALA A 190 -1.12 -12.59 21.47
N GLN A 191 -1.58 -13.52 20.60
CA GLN A 191 -0.98 -13.70 19.25
C GLN A 191 -1.34 -12.59 18.27
N TRP A 192 -2.48 -11.91 18.43
CA TRP A 192 -3.00 -10.99 17.43
C TRP A 192 -2.16 -9.72 17.21
N PRO A 193 -1.56 -9.09 18.25
CA PRO A 193 -0.67 -7.95 18.01
C PRO A 193 0.51 -8.28 17.09
N GLY A 194 1.19 -9.42 17.32
CA GLY A 194 2.30 -9.85 16.48
C GLY A 194 1.88 -10.13 15.03
N ILE A 195 0.76 -10.86 14.84
CA ILE A 195 0.22 -11.16 13.51
C ILE A 195 -0.16 -9.87 12.77
N ARG A 196 -0.84 -8.92 13.45
CA ARG A 196 -1.20 -7.63 12.84
C ARG A 196 0.03 -6.81 12.46
N GLY A 197 1.02 -6.72 13.36
CA GLY A 197 2.27 -6.02 13.07
C GLY A 197 2.99 -6.61 11.85
N TYR A 198 3.04 -7.93 11.75
CA TYR A 198 3.61 -8.61 10.59
C TYR A 198 2.80 -8.35 9.32
N ALA A 199 1.47 -8.45 9.35
CA ALA A 199 0.62 -8.14 8.21
C ALA A 199 0.78 -6.68 7.74
N GLN A 200 0.90 -5.73 8.67
CA GLN A 200 1.19 -4.34 8.36
C GLN A 200 2.57 -4.15 7.71
N SER A 201 3.57 -4.94 8.12
CA SER A 201 4.91 -4.87 7.50
C SER A 201 4.95 -5.41 6.07
N LEU A 202 3.98 -6.24 5.69
CA LEU A 202 3.80 -6.76 4.33
C LEU A 202 2.88 -5.89 3.47
N ALA A 203 2.14 -4.97 4.08
CA ALA A 203 1.25 -4.09 3.34
C ALA A 203 2.06 -3.17 2.41
N PRO A 204 1.62 -2.95 1.17
CA PRO A 204 2.24 -1.99 0.29
C PRO A 204 2.30 -0.61 0.97
N ALA A 205 3.47 0.02 0.98
CA ALA A 205 3.63 1.36 1.48
C ALA A 205 3.55 2.38 0.35
N GLU A 206 3.17 3.63 0.66
CA GLU A 206 3.10 4.69 -0.35
C GLU A 206 4.50 5.10 -0.81
N ALA A 207 4.65 5.28 -2.13
CA ALA A 207 5.83 5.93 -2.70
C ALA A 207 5.74 7.45 -2.51
N VAL A 208 6.89 8.11 -2.40
CA VAL A 208 6.95 9.57 -2.48
C VAL A 208 7.00 9.98 -3.94
N VAL A 209 5.94 10.67 -4.40
CA VAL A 209 5.83 11.19 -5.77
C VAL A 209 6.05 12.70 -5.73
N ALA A 210 7.16 13.16 -6.31
CA ALA A 210 7.48 14.58 -6.44
C ALA A 210 6.94 15.13 -7.77
N ILE A 211 6.58 16.43 -7.80
CA ILE A 211 6.17 17.16 -9.01
C ILE A 211 6.84 18.53 -9.07
N ALA A 212 7.29 18.91 -10.25
CA ALA A 212 7.77 20.22 -10.56
C ALA A 212 7.14 20.70 -11.89
N VAL A 213 6.53 21.90 -11.86
CA VAL A 213 5.90 22.52 -13.03
C VAL A 213 6.05 24.03 -12.95
N THR A 214 6.22 24.66 -14.12
CA THR A 214 6.22 26.13 -14.19
C THR A 214 4.80 26.66 -13.92
N PRO A 215 4.59 27.59 -12.96
CA PRO A 215 3.26 28.07 -12.57
C PRO A 215 2.50 28.80 -13.70
N ALA A 216 3.18 29.17 -14.79
CA ALA A 216 2.61 29.87 -15.93
C ALA A 216 2.88 29.11 -17.24
N ALA A 217 1.81 28.87 -17.98
CA ALA A 217 1.84 28.23 -19.30
C ALA A 217 1.13 29.11 -20.35
N VAL A 218 1.29 28.80 -21.62
CA VAL A 218 0.66 29.50 -22.74
C VAL A 218 -0.22 28.53 -23.52
N PHE A 219 -1.45 28.89 -23.75
CA PHE A 219 -2.39 28.06 -24.52
C PHE A 219 -1.83 27.68 -25.91
N GLY A 220 -1.86 26.39 -26.22
CA GLY A 220 -1.36 25.84 -27.48
C GLY A 220 0.17 25.69 -27.54
N GLN A 221 0.87 25.90 -26.43
CA GLN A 221 2.29 25.55 -26.29
C GLN A 221 2.45 24.40 -25.31
N PRO A 222 3.41 23.48 -25.54
CA PRO A 222 3.72 22.43 -24.58
C PRO A 222 4.16 23.00 -23.23
N THR A 223 3.66 22.41 -22.17
CA THR A 223 4.05 22.71 -20.78
C THR A 223 4.86 21.53 -20.26
N SER A 224 6.07 21.80 -19.79
CA SER A 224 6.93 20.79 -19.20
C SER A 224 6.49 20.53 -17.75
N ILE A 225 6.27 19.27 -17.43
CA ILE A 225 6.02 18.78 -16.09
C ILE A 225 7.07 17.71 -15.81
N ALA A 226 7.83 17.87 -14.74
CA ALA A 226 8.81 16.90 -14.28
C ALA A 226 8.37 16.32 -12.94
N GLY A 227 8.84 15.12 -12.64
CA GLY A 227 8.58 14.48 -11.37
C GLY A 227 9.61 13.42 -11.03
N GLY A 228 9.42 12.79 -9.89
CA GLY A 228 10.24 11.67 -9.46
C GLY A 228 9.47 10.76 -8.52
N VAL A 229 9.77 9.48 -8.56
CA VAL A 229 9.19 8.44 -7.71
C VAL A 229 10.30 7.82 -6.87
N THR A 230 10.14 7.87 -5.55
CA THR A 230 11.06 7.21 -4.62
C THR A 230 10.28 6.36 -3.63
N PHE A 231 10.87 5.24 -3.20
CA PHE A 231 10.33 4.36 -2.19
C PHE A 231 11.41 4.06 -1.15
N ASN A 232 11.13 4.32 0.12
CA ASN A 232 12.12 4.22 1.20
C ASN A 232 13.44 4.99 0.91
N GLY A 233 13.33 6.14 0.23
CA GLY A 233 14.47 6.97 -0.13
C GLY A 233 15.25 6.52 -1.37
N ALA A 234 14.94 5.36 -1.96
CA ALA A 234 15.54 4.87 -3.20
C ALA A 234 14.69 5.21 -4.43
N PRO A 235 15.29 5.48 -5.61
CA PRO A 235 14.56 5.62 -6.86
C PRO A 235 13.74 4.38 -7.21
N VAL A 236 12.56 4.58 -7.83
CA VAL A 236 11.75 3.48 -8.34
C VAL A 236 11.72 3.56 -9.86
N PRO A 237 12.45 2.69 -10.58
CA PRO A 237 12.44 2.65 -12.03
C PRO A 237 11.22 1.91 -12.58
N ASP A 238 10.92 2.13 -13.87
CA ASP A 238 9.94 1.40 -14.68
C ASP A 238 8.50 1.40 -14.15
N VAL A 239 8.16 2.35 -13.26
CA VAL A 239 6.79 2.49 -12.74
C VAL A 239 5.98 3.38 -13.68
N PRO A 240 4.74 3.01 -14.06
CA PRO A 240 3.88 3.87 -14.84
C PRO A 240 3.43 5.07 -14.01
N VAL A 241 3.79 6.27 -14.48
CA VAL A 241 3.39 7.55 -13.87
C VAL A 241 2.42 8.24 -14.80
N THR A 242 1.26 8.62 -14.29
CA THR A 242 0.23 9.37 -15.03
C THR A 242 0.26 10.82 -14.63
N VAL A 243 0.33 11.74 -15.60
CA VAL A 243 0.03 13.15 -15.36
C VAL A 243 -1.45 13.40 -15.52
N GLU A 244 -2.06 13.95 -14.48
CA GLU A 244 -3.47 14.27 -14.44
C GLU A 244 -3.69 15.79 -14.31
N PHE A 245 -4.75 16.28 -14.95
CA PHE A 245 -5.14 17.68 -14.96
C PHE A 245 -6.58 17.85 -14.49
N GLN A 246 -6.80 18.86 -13.65
CA GLN A 246 -8.12 19.28 -13.19
C GLN A 246 -8.32 20.74 -13.57
N PRO A 247 -9.26 21.07 -14.51
CA PRO A 247 -9.58 22.45 -14.86
C PRO A 247 -10.10 23.24 -13.65
N THR A 248 -9.77 24.53 -13.58
CA THR A 248 -10.32 25.41 -12.54
C THR A 248 -11.86 25.39 -12.59
N GLY A 249 -12.49 25.09 -11.45
CA GLY A 249 -13.95 24.98 -11.31
C GLY A 249 -14.51 23.60 -11.67
N SER A 250 -13.68 22.63 -12.05
CA SER A 250 -14.07 21.22 -12.21
C SER A 250 -13.72 20.42 -10.94
N GLY A 251 -14.56 19.46 -10.59
CA GLY A 251 -14.26 18.47 -9.56
C GLY A 251 -13.47 17.25 -10.08
N GLU A 252 -13.36 17.08 -11.39
CA GLU A 252 -12.87 15.85 -12.03
C GLU A 252 -11.42 15.98 -12.51
N TRP A 253 -10.64 14.92 -12.29
CA TRP A 253 -9.30 14.76 -12.82
C TRP A 253 -9.34 14.02 -14.16
N GLN A 254 -8.54 14.48 -15.10
CA GLN A 254 -8.42 13.92 -16.45
C GLN A 254 -6.97 13.49 -16.68
N ALA A 255 -6.76 12.23 -17.03
CA ALA A 255 -5.45 11.74 -17.44
C ALA A 255 -5.05 12.37 -18.76
N LEU A 256 -3.84 12.95 -18.82
CA LEU A 256 -3.30 13.55 -20.04
C LEU A 256 -2.28 12.66 -20.76
N GLN A 257 -1.38 12.05 -20.00
CA GLN A 257 -0.29 11.24 -20.52
C GLN A 257 0.22 10.27 -19.45
N VAL A 258 0.77 9.14 -19.91
CA VAL A 258 1.47 8.15 -19.06
C VAL A 258 2.88 7.98 -19.57
N ALA A 259 3.85 7.85 -18.68
CA ALA A 259 5.23 7.49 -18.97
C ALA A 259 5.81 6.64 -17.85
N ALA A 260 6.75 5.76 -18.15
CA ALA A 260 7.50 5.03 -17.13
C ALA A 260 8.56 5.94 -16.48
N SER A 261 8.83 5.75 -15.19
CA SER A 261 9.97 6.39 -14.52
C SER A 261 11.30 5.83 -15.03
N GLY A 262 12.31 6.68 -15.11
CA GLY A 262 13.66 6.28 -15.50
C GLY A 262 14.41 5.51 -14.41
N PRO A 263 15.67 5.08 -14.67
CA PRO A 263 16.48 4.35 -13.70
C PRO A 263 16.75 5.14 -12.41
N ASP A 264 16.69 6.46 -12.47
CA ASP A 264 16.82 7.40 -11.36
C ASP A 264 15.46 7.76 -10.72
N GLY A 265 14.39 7.08 -11.11
CA GLY A 265 13.03 7.38 -10.67
C GLY A 265 12.42 8.62 -11.32
N ALA A 266 13.14 9.36 -12.17
CA ALA A 266 12.66 10.59 -12.79
C ALA A 266 11.64 10.34 -13.90
N VAL A 267 10.71 11.28 -14.09
CA VAL A 267 9.74 11.29 -15.18
C VAL A 267 9.54 12.70 -15.72
N ALA A 268 9.35 12.84 -17.03
CA ALA A 268 9.12 14.12 -17.69
C ALA A 268 8.01 14.03 -18.73
N PHE A 269 7.15 15.06 -18.75
CA PHE A 269 6.02 15.17 -19.66
C PHE A 269 6.04 16.49 -20.42
N GLN A 270 5.51 16.46 -21.64
CA GLN A 270 5.22 17.64 -22.45
C GLN A 270 3.73 17.62 -22.80
N VAL A 271 2.93 18.40 -22.08
CA VAL A 271 1.47 18.37 -22.21
C VAL A 271 0.89 19.68 -22.69
N LEU A 272 -0.19 19.62 -23.44
CA LEU A 272 -0.98 20.80 -23.85
C LEU A 272 -2.11 21.02 -22.84
N LEU A 273 -2.03 22.07 -22.04
CA LEU A 273 -3.08 22.40 -21.10
C LEU A 273 -4.17 23.25 -21.75
N PRO A 274 -5.47 22.82 -21.68
CA PRO A 274 -6.57 23.53 -22.35
C PRO A 274 -7.00 24.80 -21.60
N SER A 275 -6.75 24.90 -20.31
CA SER A 275 -7.11 26.02 -19.43
C SER A 275 -6.23 26.06 -18.20
N SER A 276 -6.35 27.08 -17.37
CA SER A 276 -5.79 27.09 -16.01
C SER A 276 -6.43 26.00 -15.17
N GLY A 277 -5.66 25.45 -14.21
CA GLY A 277 -6.11 24.36 -13.38
C GLY A 277 -5.00 23.85 -12.45
N ARG A 278 -5.19 22.65 -11.98
CA ARG A 278 -4.21 21.93 -11.15
C ARG A 278 -3.71 20.69 -11.88
N VAL A 279 -2.46 20.34 -11.64
CA VAL A 279 -1.84 19.10 -12.13
C VAL A 279 -1.33 18.29 -10.95
N ARG A 280 -1.32 16.98 -11.10
CA ARG A 280 -0.65 16.04 -10.19
C ARG A 280 -0.08 14.87 -10.98
N LEU A 281 0.80 14.13 -10.35
CA LEU A 281 1.29 12.84 -10.82
C LEU A 281 0.70 11.75 -9.96
N THR A 282 0.28 10.65 -10.58
CA THR A 282 -0.23 9.46 -9.87
C THR A 282 0.52 8.21 -10.31
N VAL A 283 0.75 7.32 -9.36
CA VAL A 283 1.35 6.00 -9.56
C VAL A 283 0.31 4.98 -9.13
N PRO A 284 -0.06 4.01 -9.96
CA PRO A 284 -0.99 2.96 -9.58
C PRO A 284 -0.35 2.01 -8.55
N GLU A 285 -1.18 1.22 -7.89
CA GLU A 285 -0.70 0.14 -7.04
C GLU A 285 0.10 -0.88 -7.87
N THR A 286 1.25 -1.28 -7.33
CA THR A 286 2.12 -2.32 -7.87
C THR A 286 2.54 -3.27 -6.77
N ALA A 287 3.24 -4.37 -7.09
CA ALA A 287 3.75 -5.28 -6.07
C ALA A 287 4.69 -4.54 -5.11
N GLY A 288 4.26 -4.34 -3.85
CA GLY A 288 5.03 -3.70 -2.78
C GLY A 288 4.90 -2.17 -2.68
N ILE A 289 4.23 -1.50 -3.62
CA ILE A 289 3.99 -0.05 -3.57
C ILE A 289 2.49 0.21 -3.67
N ALA A 290 1.91 0.90 -2.67
CA ALA A 290 0.52 1.34 -2.70
C ALA A 290 0.31 2.45 -3.74
N ALA A 291 -0.93 2.59 -4.24
CA ALA A 291 -1.29 3.69 -5.12
C ALA A 291 -0.92 5.03 -4.47
N SER A 292 -0.15 5.85 -5.17
CA SER A 292 0.49 7.04 -4.62
C SER A 292 0.26 8.25 -5.52
N GLN A 293 0.30 9.45 -4.96
CA GLN A 293 0.15 10.69 -5.73
C GLN A 293 1.04 11.81 -5.22
N SER A 294 1.42 12.71 -6.13
CA SER A 294 2.13 13.93 -5.77
C SER A 294 1.22 14.97 -5.09
N PRO A 295 1.78 15.98 -4.41
CA PRO A 295 1.08 17.21 -4.15
C PRO A 295 0.51 17.80 -5.45
N THR A 296 -0.61 18.56 -5.36
CA THR A 296 -1.17 19.26 -6.52
C THR A 296 -0.43 20.58 -6.77
N ALA A 297 -0.13 20.88 -8.04
CA ALA A 297 0.49 22.12 -8.46
C ALA A 297 -0.47 22.95 -9.33
N GLU A 298 -0.61 24.24 -9.05
CA GLU A 298 -1.45 25.13 -9.84
C GLU A 298 -0.71 25.65 -11.09
N VAL A 299 -1.41 25.69 -12.21
CA VAL A 299 -0.88 26.22 -13.47
C VAL A 299 -1.85 27.22 -14.08
N ALA A 300 -1.37 28.45 -14.24
CA ALA A 300 -2.12 29.51 -14.91
C ALA A 300 -1.80 29.49 -16.42
N VAL A 301 -2.78 29.14 -17.24
CA VAL A 301 -2.63 29.07 -18.70
C VAL A 301 -3.10 30.37 -19.33
N GLY A 302 -2.17 31.20 -19.82
CA GLY A 302 -2.44 32.45 -20.51
C GLY A 302 -2.96 32.22 -21.95
N ALA A 303 -3.92 33.02 -22.36
CA ALA A 303 -4.36 33.02 -23.77
C ALA A 303 -3.23 33.42 -24.72
N THR A 304 -3.10 32.75 -25.86
CA THR A 304 -2.20 33.19 -26.93
C THR A 304 -2.75 34.43 -27.62
N VAL A 305 -2.02 35.53 -27.60
CA VAL A 305 -2.42 36.80 -28.22
C VAL A 305 -1.46 37.16 -29.34
N SER A 306 -1.97 37.24 -30.57
CA SER A 306 -1.23 37.76 -31.72
C SER A 306 -1.72 39.17 -32.08
N ALA A 307 -0.80 40.11 -32.23
CA ALA A 307 -1.13 41.48 -32.56
C ALA A 307 -0.21 42.00 -33.69
N LYS A 308 -0.80 42.55 -34.75
CA LYS A 308 -0.06 43.12 -35.87
C LYS A 308 -0.67 44.45 -36.29
N ALA A 309 0.17 45.49 -36.31
CA ALA A 309 -0.23 46.80 -36.86
C ALA A 309 -0.39 46.71 -38.41
N LYS A 310 -1.47 47.29 -38.94
CA LYS A 310 -1.67 47.35 -40.41
C LYS A 310 -0.63 48.25 -41.09
N THR A 311 -0.17 49.30 -40.37
CA THR A 311 0.88 50.21 -40.87
C THR A 311 1.92 50.42 -39.80
N LYS A 312 3.21 50.39 -40.18
CA LYS A 312 4.36 50.61 -39.28
C LYS A 312 4.80 52.06 -39.18
N LYS A 313 4.31 52.94 -40.11
CA LYS A 313 4.63 54.39 -40.17
C LYS A 313 3.30 55.13 -40.34
N VAL A 314 3.04 56.12 -39.47
CA VAL A 314 1.84 56.95 -39.50
C VAL A 314 2.15 58.38 -39.14
N SER A 315 1.30 59.37 -39.51
CA SER A 315 1.40 60.73 -39.05
C SER A 315 0.87 60.90 -37.63
N SER A 316 1.33 61.96 -36.95
CA SER A 316 0.83 62.28 -35.60
C SER A 316 -0.69 62.47 -35.59
N GLY A 317 -1.37 61.82 -34.62
CA GLY A 317 -2.83 61.84 -34.50
C GLY A 317 -3.61 60.99 -35.53
N ALA A 318 -2.93 60.44 -36.56
CA ALA A 318 -3.57 59.59 -37.54
C ALA A 318 -4.08 58.27 -36.92
N PRO A 319 -5.11 57.63 -37.49
CA PRO A 319 -5.64 56.37 -36.96
C PRO A 319 -4.64 55.23 -37.19
N ILE A 320 -4.31 54.53 -36.08
CA ILE A 320 -3.62 53.25 -36.14
C ILE A 320 -4.65 52.13 -36.08
N ARG A 321 -4.41 51.09 -36.84
CA ARG A 321 -5.26 49.88 -36.85
C ARG A 321 -4.40 48.66 -36.47
N VAL A 322 -4.77 48.00 -35.38
CA VAL A 322 -4.06 46.81 -34.90
C VAL A 322 -4.99 45.61 -35.00
N ARG A 323 -4.63 44.67 -35.85
CA ARG A 323 -5.35 43.38 -35.98
C ARG A 323 -4.89 42.51 -34.81
N VAL A 324 -5.86 41.96 -34.08
CA VAL A 324 -5.63 41.11 -32.89
C VAL A 324 -6.34 39.80 -33.09
N ILE A 325 -5.67 38.72 -32.76
CA ILE A 325 -6.20 37.36 -32.70
C ILE A 325 -5.89 36.79 -31.32
N VAL A 326 -6.89 36.24 -30.66
CA VAL A 326 -6.76 35.56 -29.36
C VAL A 326 -7.12 34.09 -29.51
N ARG A 327 -6.36 33.21 -28.90
CA ARG A 327 -6.59 31.77 -28.89
C ARG A 327 -6.60 31.25 -27.45
N PRO A 328 -7.50 30.29 -27.11
CA PRO A 328 -8.61 29.80 -27.93
C PRO A 328 -9.60 30.91 -28.30
N ALA A 329 -10.35 30.70 -29.39
CA ALA A 329 -11.29 31.69 -29.89
C ALA A 329 -12.48 31.81 -28.96
N GLN A 330 -12.69 33.02 -28.40
CA GLN A 330 -13.83 33.32 -27.52
C GLN A 330 -14.48 34.67 -27.96
N ALA A 331 -15.82 34.67 -28.08
CA ALA A 331 -16.56 35.88 -28.33
C ALA A 331 -16.53 36.83 -27.13
N LYS A 332 -16.56 38.15 -27.39
CA LYS A 332 -16.68 39.20 -26.38
C LYS A 332 -15.50 39.20 -25.36
N GLN A 333 -14.33 38.56 -25.66
CA GLN A 333 -13.14 38.63 -24.82
C GLN A 333 -12.54 40.04 -24.88
N LYS A 334 -12.32 40.64 -23.73
CA LYS A 334 -11.76 42.00 -23.64
C LYS A 334 -10.27 42.00 -23.91
N VAL A 335 -9.83 42.81 -24.88
CA VAL A 335 -8.42 43.05 -25.20
C VAL A 335 -8.08 44.52 -25.04
N ILE A 336 -6.85 44.84 -24.63
CA ILE A 336 -6.40 46.18 -24.34
C ILE A 336 -5.09 46.43 -25.09
N LEU A 337 -5.10 47.42 -25.98
CA LEU A 337 -3.88 47.93 -26.61
C LEU A 337 -3.17 48.82 -25.58
N GLN A 338 -1.92 48.55 -25.33
CA GLN A 338 -1.06 49.32 -24.46
C GLN A 338 0.11 49.90 -25.22
N VAL A 339 0.66 51.00 -24.73
CA VAL A 339 1.86 51.67 -25.22
C VAL A 339 2.87 51.85 -24.11
N LEU A 340 4.13 51.61 -24.37
CA LEU A 340 5.23 51.80 -23.42
C LEU A 340 5.56 53.30 -23.33
N LYS A 341 5.40 53.93 -22.15
CA LYS A 341 5.74 55.30 -21.85
C LYS A 341 6.58 55.40 -20.56
N LYS A 342 7.80 55.91 -20.65
CA LYS A 342 8.71 56.08 -19.51
C LYS A 342 8.81 54.77 -18.68
N GLY A 343 9.05 53.64 -19.34
CA GLY A 343 9.17 52.31 -18.71
C GLY A 343 7.85 51.66 -18.26
N THR A 344 6.70 52.39 -18.36
CA THR A 344 5.41 51.86 -17.87
C THR A 344 4.41 51.63 -19.02
N TRP A 345 3.69 50.51 -19.00
CA TRP A 345 2.64 50.20 -19.95
C TRP A 345 1.37 50.98 -19.65
N ARG A 346 0.93 51.85 -20.57
CA ARG A 346 -0.28 52.64 -20.46
C ARG A 346 -1.34 52.18 -21.44
N LYS A 347 -2.58 52.08 -20.97
CA LYS A 347 -3.74 51.75 -21.81
C LYS A 347 -3.95 52.82 -22.88
N VAL A 348 -4.12 52.35 -24.15
CA VAL A 348 -4.49 53.22 -25.29
C VAL A 348 -5.97 53.07 -25.60
N LYS A 349 -6.43 51.82 -25.83
CA LYS A 349 -7.83 51.55 -26.18
C LYS A 349 -8.14 50.09 -25.90
N GLY A 350 -9.40 49.82 -25.46
CA GLY A 350 -9.95 48.48 -25.31
C GLY A 350 -10.88 48.12 -26.48
N ALA A 351 -11.01 46.83 -26.75
CA ALA A 351 -11.96 46.26 -27.71
C ALA A 351 -12.41 44.87 -27.25
N ARG A 352 -13.39 44.28 -27.95
CA ARG A 352 -13.88 42.92 -27.69
C ARG A 352 -13.76 42.09 -28.95
N THR A 353 -13.37 40.81 -28.82
CA THR A 353 -13.26 39.87 -29.95
C THR A 353 -14.63 39.41 -30.42
N ASN A 354 -14.71 39.00 -31.71
CA ASN A 354 -15.83 38.24 -32.25
C ASN A 354 -15.73 36.76 -31.89
N ALA A 355 -16.71 35.92 -32.35
CA ALA A 355 -16.75 34.48 -32.10
C ALA A 355 -15.47 33.73 -32.60
N LYS A 356 -14.79 34.26 -33.66
CA LYS A 356 -13.52 33.70 -34.17
C LYS A 356 -12.28 34.19 -33.40
N GLY A 357 -12.45 34.86 -32.24
CA GLY A 357 -11.38 35.40 -31.43
C GLY A 357 -10.66 36.58 -32.07
N ARG A 358 -11.25 37.28 -33.03
CA ARG A 358 -10.61 38.35 -33.83
C ARG A 358 -11.21 39.71 -33.54
N VAL A 359 -10.36 40.77 -33.56
CA VAL A 359 -10.81 42.16 -33.52
C VAL A 359 -9.75 43.06 -34.17
N THR A 360 -10.19 44.22 -34.70
CA THR A 360 -9.28 45.29 -35.12
C THR A 360 -9.46 46.48 -34.21
N ILE A 361 -8.41 46.82 -33.44
CA ILE A 361 -8.43 48.00 -32.58
C ILE A 361 -8.06 49.21 -33.41
N LYS A 362 -8.95 50.22 -33.47
CA LYS A 362 -8.71 51.51 -34.06
C LYS A 362 -8.39 52.51 -32.96
N ALA A 363 -7.21 53.16 -32.98
CA ALA A 363 -6.79 54.12 -31.97
C ALA A 363 -6.05 55.30 -32.63
N LYS A 364 -5.91 56.44 -31.96
CA LYS A 364 -5.08 57.57 -32.46
C LYS A 364 -3.59 57.29 -32.20
N ALA A 365 -2.73 57.61 -33.16
CA ALA A 365 -1.28 57.58 -32.99
C ALA A 365 -0.83 58.53 -31.91
N GLN A 366 0.28 58.19 -31.25
CA GLN A 366 0.95 59.05 -30.24
C GLN A 366 1.57 60.27 -30.92
N LYS A 367 2.14 61.19 -30.11
CA LYS A 367 2.84 62.41 -30.62
C LYS A 367 4.01 62.08 -31.56
N ALA A 368 4.35 63.02 -32.48
CA ALA A 368 5.35 62.87 -33.54
C ALA A 368 6.79 62.64 -33.02
N LYS A 369 7.68 62.20 -33.95
CA LYS A 369 9.13 62.04 -33.81
C LYS A 369 9.59 60.94 -32.84
N LYS A 370 8.78 59.91 -32.62
CA LYS A 370 9.20 58.76 -31.77
C LYS A 370 8.81 57.42 -32.40
N ARG A 371 9.59 56.45 -32.06
CA ARG A 371 9.20 55.04 -32.14
C ARG A 371 8.42 54.74 -30.88
N TRP A 372 7.24 54.16 -31.01
CA TRP A 372 6.39 53.80 -29.88
C TRP A 372 6.22 52.28 -29.88
N THR A 373 6.58 51.66 -28.76
CA THR A 373 6.36 50.22 -28.55
C THR A 373 4.97 49.99 -28.00
N TYR A 374 4.29 49.04 -28.58
CA TYR A 374 2.96 48.60 -28.27
C TYR A 374 2.92 47.13 -27.93
N ARG A 375 1.96 46.72 -27.13
CA ARG A 375 1.53 45.35 -26.93
C ARG A 375 0.00 45.30 -26.77
N VAL A 376 -0.58 44.06 -26.90
CA VAL A 376 -1.98 43.81 -26.62
C VAL A 376 -2.04 42.81 -25.49
N VAL A 377 -2.90 43.10 -24.48
CA VAL A 377 -3.17 42.22 -23.36
C VAL A 377 -4.62 41.76 -23.46
N SER A 378 -4.88 40.46 -23.38
CA SER A 378 -6.22 39.90 -23.14
C SER A 378 -6.53 39.86 -21.66
N ARG A 379 -7.79 40.04 -21.25
CA ARG A 379 -8.25 39.76 -19.90
C ARG A 379 -8.52 38.27 -19.71
N ALA A 380 -8.46 37.81 -18.47
CA ALA A 380 -8.88 36.44 -18.11
C ALA A 380 -10.32 36.18 -18.58
N LYS A 381 -10.54 34.98 -19.16
CA LYS A 381 -11.86 34.52 -19.57
C LYS A 381 -11.85 33.01 -19.86
N GLY A 382 -12.94 32.31 -19.53
CA GLY A 382 -13.13 30.89 -19.88
C GLY A 382 -12.03 30.00 -19.33
N GLY A 383 -11.68 30.13 -18.06
CA GLY A 383 -10.64 29.33 -17.44
C GLY A 383 -9.20 29.71 -17.82
N LEU A 384 -9.00 30.75 -18.67
CA LEU A 384 -7.68 31.20 -19.07
C LEU A 384 -7.23 32.44 -18.29
N ALA A 385 -5.97 32.49 -17.94
CA ALA A 385 -5.28 33.67 -17.43
C ALA A 385 -5.09 34.73 -18.53
N PRO A 386 -4.76 35.98 -18.18
CA PRO A 386 -4.44 37.03 -19.15
C PRO A 386 -3.28 36.60 -20.08
N GLY A 387 -3.43 36.90 -21.38
CA GLY A 387 -2.36 36.69 -22.35
C GLY A 387 -1.79 38.01 -22.83
N VAL A 388 -0.52 38.02 -23.22
CA VAL A 388 0.19 39.19 -23.72
C VAL A 388 0.78 38.88 -25.09
N SER A 389 0.57 39.80 -26.06
CA SER A 389 1.21 39.66 -27.37
C SER A 389 2.70 39.99 -27.36
N GLN A 390 3.43 39.54 -28.36
CA GLN A 390 4.74 40.12 -28.67
C GLN A 390 4.62 41.63 -28.83
N GLU A 391 5.68 42.33 -28.50
CA GLU A 391 5.80 43.78 -28.70
C GLU A 391 5.96 44.14 -30.15
N PHE A 392 5.39 45.26 -30.58
CA PHE A 392 5.56 45.80 -31.94
C PHE A 392 5.73 47.29 -31.92
N VAL A 393 6.47 47.80 -32.90
CA VAL A 393 6.83 49.23 -32.98
C VAL A 393 6.05 49.92 -34.08
N ILE A 394 5.51 51.12 -33.78
CA ILE A 394 4.94 52.06 -34.77
C ILE A 394 5.76 53.36 -34.71
N ARG A 395 6.26 53.76 -35.89
CA ARG A 395 6.96 55.05 -36.05
C ARG A 395 5.94 56.15 -36.39
N VAL A 396 5.97 57.23 -35.63
CA VAL A 396 5.06 58.38 -35.80
C VAL A 396 5.88 59.56 -36.35
N LYS A 397 5.50 60.07 -37.54
CA LYS A 397 6.12 61.23 -38.19
C LYS A 397 5.36 62.51 -37.82
N LYS A 398 6.04 63.71 -37.94
CA LYS A 398 5.32 64.99 -37.96
C LYS A 398 4.27 65.00 -39.08
N ARG A 399 3.16 65.68 -38.89
CA ARG A 399 2.29 66.06 -40.01
C ARG A 399 3.06 66.84 -41.03
#